data_3f7585ce77bd2593f8e357aae3233fdc
#
_entry.id   3f7585ce77bd2593f8e357aae3233fdc
#
_cell.length_a   1.000
_cell.length_b   1.000
_cell.length_c   1.000
_cell.angle_alpha   90.00
_cell.angle_beta   90.00
_cell.angle_gamma   90.00
#
_symmetry.space_group_name_H-M   'P 1'
#
loop_
_entity.id
_entity.type
_entity.pdbx_description
1 polymer ?
#
loop_
_entity_poly.entity_id
_entity_poly.type
_entity_poly.pdbx_seq_one_letter_code
_entity_poly.pdbx_strand_id
1 'polypeptide(L)'
;WQDTWFWSRQSGFESLLPNKIMGKYVKKIFAGSSNPQLATKIADGCGVSLGQLSIKRFSDGEIWVKFEENLRGNDVYLIQSTNAPADNIVELALLIDAAKRASAQRINVIMPYFGYSRQDRKDEPRVPISAKVMMDIFIKAGADRVVTMDLHSTQIQGFSSKPVDNIYGSLVLMPELEKHFNNLSSDDNLTVLIPDMGSSKLGQSYARRLGMSFALVDKRRGAHNQSEVVSVVGDLKNKHVLIIDDMIDTAGTISNAAKVAKEKGALSVTVAATHGILSSNALDKLSDDIIHSIFITDTIDMSHINNCKKLKTISSAKIFAETINRIHSGESVSQLFRKVT
;
A
#
# COMPACT_ATOMS: atom_id res chain seq x y z
N TRP A 1 -55.66 -31.15 27.61
CA TRP A 1 -55.91 -31.82 26.32
C TRP A 1 -54.81 -31.40 25.38
N GLN A 2 -53.75 -32.24 25.20
CA GLN A 2 -53.51 -33.10 24.08
C GLN A 2 -53.51 -32.30 22.75
N ASP A 3 -52.41 -32.20 21.96
CA ASP A 3 -51.63 -33.31 21.38
C ASP A 3 -50.29 -32.85 20.86
N THR A 4 -49.26 -33.52 21.27
CA THR A 4 -48.16 -34.10 20.48
C THR A 4 -48.52 -34.32 19.01
N TRP A 5 -47.61 -33.91 18.14
CA TRP A 5 -47.25 -34.45 16.84
C TRP A 5 -46.54 -33.34 16.01
N PHE A 6 -45.24 -33.41 15.89
CA PHE A 6 -44.47 -33.22 14.67
C PHE A 6 -42.99 -32.96 14.98
N TRP A 7 -42.34 -33.98 15.49
CA TRP A 7 -40.87 -34.11 15.38
C TRP A 7 -40.55 -35.53 14.93
N SER A 8 -40.66 -35.80 13.62
CA SER A 8 -39.97 -36.92 12.99
C SER A 8 -40.03 -36.77 11.48
N ARG A 9 -39.09 -36.07 10.91
CA ARG A 9 -38.51 -36.34 9.59
C ARG A 9 -37.27 -35.49 9.45
N GLN A 10 -36.21 -35.83 10.17
CA GLN A 10 -34.86 -35.61 9.72
C GLN A 10 -34.63 -36.62 8.58
N SER A 11 -34.55 -36.15 7.37
CA SER A 11 -33.76 -36.72 6.27
C SER A 11 -34.11 -35.95 4.99
N GLY A 12 -33.24 -35.15 4.48
CA GLY A 12 -33.35 -34.63 3.12
C GLY A 12 -33.07 -33.18 2.84
N PHE A 13 -32.44 -32.44 3.76
CA PHE A 13 -32.04 -31.03 3.46
C PHE A 13 -30.52 -30.80 3.43
N GLU A 14 -29.73 -31.87 3.36
CA GLU A 14 -28.24 -31.77 3.34
C GLU A 14 -27.62 -31.82 1.94
N SER A 15 -28.38 -31.63 0.86
CA SER A 15 -27.79 -31.78 -0.47
C SER A 15 -28.06 -30.66 -1.49
N LEU A 16 -28.36 -29.44 -1.03
CA LEU A 16 -28.53 -28.30 -1.94
C LEU A 16 -27.68 -27.10 -1.58
N LEU A 17 -26.57 -27.29 -0.88
CA LEU A 17 -25.48 -26.32 -1.02
C LEU A 17 -24.81 -26.59 -2.36
N PRO A 18 -24.80 -25.65 -3.32
CA PRO A 18 -24.08 -25.87 -4.56
C PRO A 18 -22.64 -26.18 -4.18
N ASN A 19 -22.19 -27.39 -4.57
CA ASN A 19 -20.78 -27.77 -4.53
C ASN A 19 -19.96 -26.52 -4.91
N LYS A 20 -19.05 -26.12 -4.03
CA LYS A 20 -18.06 -25.10 -4.30
C LYS A 20 -17.48 -25.38 -5.68
N ILE A 21 -17.97 -24.68 -6.71
CA ILE A 21 -17.37 -24.70 -8.04
C ILE A 21 -16.11 -23.84 -7.92
N MET A 22 -15.11 -24.36 -7.19
CA MET A 22 -13.75 -23.86 -7.22
C MET A 22 -13.19 -24.18 -8.61
N GLY A 23 -12.85 -23.16 -9.38
CA GLY A 23 -12.14 -23.30 -10.64
C GLY A 23 -12.92 -23.02 -11.93
N LYS A 24 -14.11 -22.40 -11.90
CA LYS A 24 -14.89 -22.12 -13.11
C LYS A 24 -14.47 -20.85 -13.86
N TYR A 25 -13.77 -19.94 -13.22
CA TYR A 25 -13.39 -18.65 -13.82
C TYR A 25 -11.88 -18.58 -14.04
N VAL A 26 -11.47 -18.13 -15.22
CA VAL A 26 -10.05 -17.92 -15.53
C VAL A 26 -9.60 -16.60 -14.89
N LYS A 27 -8.47 -16.63 -14.23
CA LYS A 27 -7.79 -15.46 -13.71
C LYS A 27 -7.08 -14.75 -14.84
N LYS A 28 -7.41 -13.47 -15.07
CA LYS A 28 -6.77 -12.61 -16.06
C LYS A 28 -6.23 -11.36 -15.40
N ILE A 29 -4.96 -11.08 -15.60
CA ILE A 29 -4.25 -9.96 -14.99
C ILE A 29 -3.82 -8.99 -16.09
N PHE A 30 -4.16 -7.71 -15.91
CA PHE A 30 -3.83 -6.64 -16.86
C PHE A 30 -3.07 -5.53 -16.14
N ALA A 31 -2.10 -4.97 -16.84
CA ALA A 31 -1.31 -3.85 -16.36
C ALA A 31 -1.84 -2.55 -16.94
N GLY A 32 -2.16 -1.58 -16.08
CA GLY A 32 -2.22 -0.19 -16.50
C GLY A 32 -0.81 0.39 -16.68
N SER A 33 -0.75 1.65 -17.09
CA SER A 33 0.50 2.31 -17.51
C SER A 33 1.38 2.76 -16.34
N SER A 34 0.85 2.85 -15.09
CA SER A 34 1.56 3.47 -13.97
C SER A 34 2.76 2.68 -13.45
N ASN A 35 2.74 1.34 -13.53
CA ASN A 35 3.85 0.49 -13.07
C ASN A 35 3.82 -0.90 -13.74
N PRO A 36 4.14 -0.99 -15.03
CA PRO A 36 4.09 -2.26 -15.78
C PRO A 36 5.11 -3.28 -15.27
N GLN A 37 6.26 -2.84 -14.73
CA GLN A 37 7.27 -3.74 -14.19
C GLN A 37 6.76 -4.51 -12.96
N LEU A 38 6.10 -3.81 -12.02
CA LEU A 38 5.48 -4.47 -10.87
C LEU A 38 4.36 -5.41 -11.33
N ALA A 39 3.52 -4.97 -12.28
CA ALA A 39 2.43 -5.79 -12.80
C ALA A 39 2.92 -7.09 -13.43
N THR A 40 4.02 -7.06 -14.19
CA THR A 40 4.67 -8.26 -14.75
C THR A 40 5.12 -9.22 -13.64
N LYS A 41 5.85 -8.72 -12.64
CA LYS A 41 6.30 -9.53 -11.50
C LYS A 41 5.13 -10.15 -10.72
N ILE A 42 4.01 -9.42 -10.59
CA ILE A 42 2.79 -9.94 -9.94
C ILE A 42 2.18 -11.07 -10.77
N ALA A 43 2.06 -10.89 -12.09
CA ALA A 43 1.51 -11.91 -12.98
C ALA A 43 2.36 -13.19 -12.96
N ASP A 44 3.69 -13.05 -13.03
CA ASP A 44 4.64 -14.16 -12.88
C ASP A 44 4.46 -14.89 -11.55
N GLY A 45 4.33 -14.14 -10.45
CA GLY A 45 4.06 -14.71 -9.12
C GLY A 45 2.69 -15.39 -9.00
N CYS A 46 1.74 -15.04 -9.87
CA CYS A 46 0.45 -15.70 -9.99
C CYS A 46 0.47 -16.92 -10.94
N GLY A 47 1.59 -17.19 -11.62
CA GLY A 47 1.72 -18.26 -12.60
C GLY A 47 0.93 -18.03 -13.90
N VAL A 48 0.72 -16.76 -14.28
CA VAL A 48 0.03 -16.36 -15.51
C VAL A 48 0.78 -15.24 -16.21
N SER A 49 0.63 -15.12 -17.53
CA SER A 49 1.12 -13.98 -18.28
C SER A 49 0.16 -12.80 -18.12
N LEU A 50 0.67 -11.57 -18.32
CA LEU A 50 -0.18 -10.41 -18.47
C LEU A 50 -1.08 -10.56 -19.68
N GLY A 51 -2.35 -10.20 -19.52
CA GLY A 51 -3.31 -10.15 -20.60
C GLY A 51 -2.98 -9.01 -21.58
N GLN A 52 -3.44 -9.18 -22.82
CA GLN A 52 -3.20 -8.21 -23.88
C GLN A 52 -4.15 -7.02 -23.75
N LEU A 53 -3.57 -5.83 -23.58
CA LEU A 53 -4.26 -4.56 -23.38
C LEU A 53 -3.57 -3.47 -24.22
N SER A 54 -4.37 -2.73 -24.99
CA SER A 54 -3.91 -1.54 -25.70
C SER A 54 -4.33 -0.28 -24.93
N ILE A 55 -3.37 0.55 -24.58
CA ILE A 55 -3.59 1.88 -24.01
C ILE A 55 -2.95 2.89 -24.98
N LYS A 56 -3.73 3.84 -25.48
CA LYS A 56 -3.30 4.84 -26.44
C LYS A 56 -3.80 6.21 -26.00
N ARG A 57 -3.28 7.26 -26.63
CA ARG A 57 -3.79 8.62 -26.47
C ARG A 57 -4.22 9.16 -27.82
N PHE A 58 -5.34 9.87 -27.84
CA PHE A 58 -5.74 10.68 -28.95
C PHE A 58 -4.82 11.90 -29.07
N SER A 59 -4.93 12.63 -30.19
CA SER A 59 -4.09 13.80 -30.47
C SER A 59 -4.27 14.96 -29.47
N ASP A 60 -5.42 15.01 -28.81
CA ASP A 60 -5.77 15.97 -27.74
C ASP A 60 -5.33 15.51 -26.35
N GLY A 61 -4.79 14.26 -26.24
CA GLY A 61 -4.29 13.68 -25.00
C GLY A 61 -5.29 12.78 -24.27
N GLU A 62 -6.53 12.65 -24.72
CA GLU A 62 -7.51 11.75 -24.12
C GLU A 62 -7.06 10.28 -24.19
N ILE A 63 -7.32 9.53 -23.12
CA ILE A 63 -6.91 8.14 -22.99
C ILE A 63 -7.93 7.22 -23.66
N TRP A 64 -7.45 6.31 -24.49
CA TRP A 64 -8.20 5.23 -25.08
C TRP A 64 -7.67 3.88 -24.64
N VAL A 65 -8.56 2.97 -24.23
CA VAL A 65 -8.21 1.64 -23.75
C VAL A 65 -8.97 0.56 -24.50
N LYS A 66 -8.35 -0.61 -24.73
CA LYS A 66 -8.99 -1.77 -25.35
C LYS A 66 -8.35 -3.05 -24.85
N PHE A 67 -9.16 -3.97 -24.32
CA PHE A 67 -8.75 -5.35 -24.09
C PHE A 67 -8.74 -6.11 -25.42
N GLU A 68 -7.61 -6.73 -25.74
CA GLU A 68 -7.44 -7.47 -27.01
C GLU A 68 -7.82 -8.94 -26.88
N GLU A 69 -8.42 -9.34 -25.77
CA GLU A 69 -8.87 -10.69 -25.49
C GLU A 69 -10.24 -10.72 -24.81
N ASN A 70 -10.87 -11.90 -24.86
CA ASN A 70 -12.20 -12.09 -24.29
C ASN A 70 -12.14 -12.09 -22.75
N LEU A 71 -12.95 -11.25 -22.10
CA LEU A 71 -13.07 -11.12 -20.65
C LEU A 71 -14.31 -11.80 -20.08
N ARG A 72 -15.24 -12.22 -20.94
CA ARG A 72 -16.56 -12.71 -20.51
C ARG A 72 -16.44 -13.87 -19.52
N GLY A 73 -17.05 -13.71 -18.36
CA GLY A 73 -17.09 -14.73 -17.32
C GLY A 73 -15.76 -14.98 -16.61
N ASN A 74 -14.75 -14.14 -16.83
CA ASN A 74 -13.44 -14.29 -16.17
C ASN A 74 -13.30 -13.35 -14.96
N ASP A 75 -12.42 -13.75 -14.04
CA ASP A 75 -11.96 -12.88 -12.95
C ASP A 75 -10.86 -11.96 -13.47
N VAL A 76 -11.14 -10.68 -13.56
CA VAL A 76 -10.23 -9.67 -14.06
C VAL A 76 -9.55 -8.98 -12.88
N TYR A 77 -8.23 -8.85 -12.95
CA TYR A 77 -7.38 -8.13 -12.02
C TYR A 77 -6.67 -7.01 -12.76
N LEU A 78 -6.99 -5.76 -12.40
CA LEU A 78 -6.42 -4.55 -12.99
C LEU A 78 -5.36 -3.99 -12.04
N ILE A 79 -4.09 -3.99 -12.45
CA ILE A 79 -2.99 -3.49 -11.63
C ILE A 79 -2.66 -2.07 -12.08
N GLN A 80 -2.92 -1.09 -11.20
CA GLN A 80 -2.68 0.34 -11.49
C GLN A 80 -2.52 1.12 -10.19
N SER A 81 -1.37 1.73 -9.98
CA SER A 81 -1.18 2.73 -8.93
C SER A 81 -1.76 4.07 -9.38
N THR A 82 -2.32 4.84 -8.44
CA THR A 82 -3.01 6.10 -8.75
C THR A 82 -2.23 7.33 -8.26
N ASN A 83 -0.89 7.24 -8.27
CA ASN A 83 0.00 8.40 -8.11
C ASN A 83 -0.18 9.38 -9.26
N ALA A 84 0.28 10.61 -9.07
CA ALA A 84 0.29 11.62 -10.14
C ALA A 84 1.06 11.11 -11.39
N PRO A 85 0.64 11.48 -12.61
CA PRO A 85 -0.45 12.43 -12.93
C PRO A 85 -1.85 11.83 -12.70
N ALA A 86 -2.89 12.69 -12.63
CA ALA A 86 -4.27 12.25 -12.43
C ALA A 86 -4.80 11.35 -13.56
N ASP A 87 -4.11 11.31 -14.68
CA ASP A 87 -4.36 10.40 -15.81
C ASP A 87 -4.39 8.93 -15.36
N ASN A 88 -3.58 8.55 -14.39
CA ASN A 88 -3.59 7.19 -13.82
C ASN A 88 -4.96 6.82 -13.20
N ILE A 89 -5.67 7.81 -12.67
CA ILE A 89 -7.02 7.63 -12.11
C ILE A 89 -8.02 7.48 -13.23
N VAL A 90 -7.95 8.35 -14.24
CA VAL A 90 -8.84 8.32 -15.42
C VAL A 90 -8.65 7.00 -16.17
N GLU A 91 -7.41 6.61 -16.43
CA GLU A 91 -7.08 5.34 -17.09
C GLU A 91 -7.68 4.15 -16.35
N LEU A 92 -7.50 4.08 -15.02
CA LEU A 92 -8.07 3.00 -14.20
C LEU A 92 -9.60 2.97 -14.30
N ALA A 93 -10.28 4.13 -14.24
CA ALA A 93 -11.73 4.20 -14.36
C ALA A 93 -12.21 3.68 -15.72
N LEU A 94 -11.50 4.06 -16.81
CA LEU A 94 -11.79 3.58 -18.16
C LEU A 94 -11.56 2.06 -18.30
N LEU A 95 -10.49 1.53 -17.72
CA LEU A 95 -10.21 0.09 -17.71
C LEU A 95 -11.30 -0.69 -16.98
N ILE A 96 -11.77 -0.20 -15.82
CA ILE A 96 -12.86 -0.81 -15.07
C ILE A 96 -14.14 -0.84 -15.89
N ASP A 97 -14.54 0.28 -16.50
CA ASP A 97 -15.75 0.36 -17.33
C ASP A 97 -15.66 -0.55 -18.57
N ALA A 98 -14.51 -0.57 -19.22
CA ALA A 98 -14.28 -1.44 -20.38
C ALA A 98 -14.38 -2.93 -20.01
N ALA A 99 -13.81 -3.36 -18.86
CA ALA A 99 -13.91 -4.71 -18.37
C ALA A 99 -15.36 -5.09 -18.02
N LYS A 100 -16.11 -4.17 -17.41
CA LYS A 100 -17.54 -4.34 -17.10
C LYS A 100 -18.36 -4.53 -18.38
N ARG A 101 -18.15 -3.68 -19.40
CA ARG A 101 -18.84 -3.79 -20.71
C ARG A 101 -18.44 -5.05 -21.47
N ALA A 102 -17.24 -5.56 -21.25
CA ALA A 102 -16.78 -6.85 -21.79
C ALA A 102 -17.32 -8.06 -21.03
N SER A 103 -18.24 -7.86 -20.07
CA SER A 103 -18.89 -8.90 -19.27
C SER A 103 -17.92 -9.72 -18.40
N ALA A 104 -16.88 -9.09 -17.84
CA ALA A 104 -16.06 -9.68 -16.78
C ALA A 104 -16.95 -10.14 -15.62
N GLN A 105 -16.64 -11.28 -15.01
CA GLN A 105 -17.42 -11.82 -13.89
C GLN A 105 -17.18 -11.08 -12.60
N ARG A 106 -15.92 -10.77 -12.31
CA ARG A 106 -15.48 -9.93 -11.20
C ARG A 106 -14.37 -9.02 -11.67
N ILE A 107 -14.38 -7.78 -11.20
CA ILE A 107 -13.36 -6.79 -11.51
C ILE A 107 -12.67 -6.41 -10.20
N ASN A 108 -11.46 -6.94 -10.01
CA ASN A 108 -10.64 -6.70 -8.85
C ASN A 108 -9.57 -5.67 -9.20
N VAL A 109 -9.58 -4.54 -8.53
CA VAL A 109 -8.58 -3.49 -8.70
C VAL A 109 -7.44 -3.73 -7.71
N ILE A 110 -6.24 -3.95 -8.23
CA ILE A 110 -5.01 -4.02 -7.46
C ILE A 110 -4.33 -2.67 -7.61
N MET A 111 -4.37 -1.89 -6.54
CA MET A 111 -3.89 -0.51 -6.50
C MET A 111 -2.75 -0.42 -5.48
N PRO A 112 -1.50 -0.74 -5.87
CA PRO A 112 -0.38 -0.77 -4.93
C PRO A 112 -0.23 0.54 -4.15
N TYR A 113 -0.44 1.68 -4.81
CA TYR A 113 -0.53 2.99 -4.17
C TYR A 113 -1.88 3.65 -4.47
N PHE A 114 -2.60 4.03 -3.42
CA PHE A 114 -3.85 4.77 -3.49
C PHE A 114 -3.59 6.27 -3.36
N GLY A 115 -3.62 6.97 -4.49
CA GLY A 115 -3.47 8.42 -4.54
C GLY A 115 -4.62 9.16 -3.83
N TYR A 116 -4.36 10.40 -3.39
CA TYR A 116 -5.30 11.24 -2.63
C TYR A 116 -5.66 10.69 -1.23
N SER A 117 -5.02 9.62 -0.75
CA SER A 117 -5.27 9.01 0.55
C SER A 117 -5.04 9.94 1.73
N ARG A 118 -4.21 10.99 1.58
CA ARG A 118 -3.94 12.00 2.62
C ARG A 118 -5.11 12.93 2.90
N GLN A 119 -6.11 12.97 2.00
CA GLN A 119 -7.31 13.79 2.13
C GLN A 119 -8.51 12.89 2.50
N ASP A 120 -8.40 12.22 3.65
CA ASP A 120 -9.37 11.24 4.16
C ASP A 120 -10.44 11.85 5.07
N ARG A 121 -10.29 13.13 5.42
CA ARG A 121 -11.19 13.88 6.30
C ARG A 121 -11.19 15.36 5.92
N LYS A 122 -12.15 16.09 6.46
CA LYS A 122 -12.13 17.56 6.42
C LYS A 122 -11.21 18.07 7.53
N ASP A 123 -10.09 18.60 7.18
CA ASP A 123 -9.16 19.30 8.07
C ASP A 123 -9.43 20.80 8.14
N GLU A 124 -10.13 21.34 7.13
CA GLU A 124 -10.59 22.72 7.05
C GLU A 124 -12.03 22.82 6.53
N PRO A 125 -12.71 23.97 6.74
CA PRO A 125 -14.00 24.23 6.12
C PRO A 125 -13.89 24.28 4.59
N ARG A 126 -14.89 23.72 3.89
CA ARG A 126 -15.05 23.79 2.41
C ARG A 126 -14.03 22.99 1.59
N VAL A 127 -13.31 22.06 2.21
CA VAL A 127 -12.43 21.13 1.52
C VAL A 127 -13.17 19.83 1.18
N PRO A 128 -12.75 19.10 0.13
CA PRO A 128 -13.30 17.78 -0.19
C PRO A 128 -12.77 16.71 0.76
N ILE A 129 -13.37 15.52 0.71
CA ILE A 129 -12.76 14.28 1.18
C ILE A 129 -12.33 13.52 -0.08
N SER A 130 -11.16 13.86 -0.61
CA SER A 130 -10.73 13.40 -1.94
C SER A 130 -10.57 11.88 -2.01
N ALA A 131 -10.11 11.24 -0.94
CA ALA A 131 -10.03 9.77 -0.86
C ALA A 131 -11.39 9.11 -1.10
N LYS A 132 -12.48 9.70 -0.56
CA LYS A 132 -13.85 9.22 -0.79
C LYS A 132 -14.28 9.39 -2.25
N VAL A 133 -13.98 10.55 -2.84
CA VAL A 133 -14.31 10.83 -4.25
C VAL A 133 -13.62 9.83 -5.17
N MET A 134 -12.32 9.57 -4.97
CA MET A 134 -11.58 8.61 -5.78
C MET A 134 -12.15 7.19 -5.62
N MET A 135 -12.43 6.75 -4.40
CA MET A 135 -13.02 5.44 -4.16
C MET A 135 -14.38 5.31 -4.87
N ASP A 136 -15.23 6.33 -4.79
CA ASP A 136 -16.54 6.33 -5.46
C ASP A 136 -16.43 6.22 -6.98
N ILE A 137 -15.46 6.89 -7.60
CA ILE A 137 -15.20 6.80 -9.04
C ILE A 137 -14.97 5.34 -9.44
N PHE A 138 -14.08 4.62 -8.75
CA PHE A 138 -13.73 3.24 -9.09
C PHE A 138 -14.90 2.28 -8.85
N ILE A 139 -15.60 2.42 -7.73
CA ILE A 139 -16.76 1.57 -7.41
C ILE A 139 -17.91 1.84 -8.40
N LYS A 140 -18.18 3.09 -8.73
CA LYS A 140 -19.21 3.48 -9.71
C LYS A 140 -18.87 3.00 -11.12
N ALA A 141 -17.61 3.06 -11.53
CA ALA A 141 -17.15 2.51 -12.80
C ALA A 141 -17.40 0.99 -12.89
N GLY A 142 -17.37 0.26 -11.76
CA GLY A 142 -17.72 -1.16 -11.71
C GLY A 142 -16.74 -2.07 -10.98
N ALA A 143 -15.82 -1.53 -10.20
CA ALA A 143 -14.94 -2.35 -9.36
C ALA A 143 -15.73 -3.13 -8.31
N ASP A 144 -15.49 -4.44 -8.21
CA ASP A 144 -16.10 -5.33 -7.23
C ASP A 144 -15.26 -5.46 -5.96
N ARG A 145 -13.98 -5.16 -6.04
CA ARG A 145 -13.03 -5.21 -4.92
C ARG A 145 -11.86 -4.27 -5.21
N VAL A 146 -11.31 -3.66 -4.16
CA VAL A 146 -10.06 -2.91 -4.21
C VAL A 146 -9.06 -3.56 -3.26
N VAL A 147 -7.84 -3.78 -3.75
CA VAL A 147 -6.69 -4.22 -2.95
C VAL A 147 -5.64 -3.13 -3.02
N THR A 148 -5.15 -2.69 -1.90
CA THR A 148 -4.12 -1.63 -1.81
C THR A 148 -3.12 -1.95 -0.71
N MET A 149 -2.03 -1.18 -0.62
CA MET A 149 -1.03 -1.34 0.43
C MET A 149 -0.95 -0.05 1.26
N ASP A 150 -0.85 -0.19 2.58
CA ASP A 150 -0.68 0.88 3.58
C ASP A 150 -1.42 2.18 3.24
N LEU A 151 -2.75 2.12 3.31
CA LEU A 151 -3.57 3.34 3.25
C LEU A 151 -3.10 4.32 4.32
N HIS A 152 -2.92 5.58 3.96
CA HIS A 152 -2.57 6.65 4.89
C HIS A 152 -3.47 6.67 6.15
N SER A 153 -4.72 6.31 5.97
CA SER A 153 -5.69 6.13 7.04
C SER A 153 -6.50 4.86 6.82
N THR A 154 -6.55 3.98 7.81
CA THR A 154 -7.28 2.72 7.72
C THR A 154 -8.80 2.89 7.56
N GLN A 155 -9.34 4.04 7.96
CA GLN A 155 -10.76 4.39 7.83
C GLN A 155 -11.19 4.49 6.35
N ILE A 156 -10.28 4.74 5.41
CA ILE A 156 -10.56 4.79 3.96
C ILE A 156 -11.22 3.50 3.48
N GLN A 157 -10.93 2.34 4.10
CA GLN A 157 -11.58 1.07 3.80
C GLN A 157 -13.12 1.16 3.94
N GLY A 158 -13.60 1.98 4.86
CA GLY A 158 -15.03 2.23 5.07
C GLY A 158 -15.68 3.18 4.05
N PHE A 159 -14.92 3.79 3.15
CA PHE A 159 -15.45 4.67 2.11
C PHE A 159 -16.10 3.92 0.94
N SER A 160 -15.84 2.62 0.83
CA SER A 160 -16.34 1.75 -0.22
C SER A 160 -17.55 0.95 0.22
N SER A 161 -18.52 0.78 -0.67
CA SER A 161 -19.61 -0.20 -0.52
C SER A 161 -19.20 -1.62 -0.95
N LYS A 162 -17.99 -1.76 -1.47
CA LYS A 162 -17.39 -3.03 -1.91
C LYS A 162 -16.19 -3.37 -1.01
N PRO A 163 -15.78 -4.65 -0.94
CA PRO A 163 -14.62 -5.04 -0.14
C PRO A 163 -13.35 -4.27 -0.51
N VAL A 164 -12.62 -3.83 0.52
CA VAL A 164 -11.30 -3.21 0.40
C VAL A 164 -10.33 -3.98 1.28
N ASP A 165 -9.29 -4.54 0.67
CA ASP A 165 -8.21 -5.21 1.38
C ASP A 165 -6.98 -4.28 1.44
N ASN A 166 -6.65 -3.84 2.64
CA ASN A 166 -5.43 -3.05 2.90
C ASN A 166 -4.32 -3.99 3.35
N ILE A 167 -3.33 -4.20 2.49
CA ILE A 167 -2.15 -5.03 2.75
C ILE A 167 -1.12 -4.20 3.52
N TYR A 168 -0.40 -4.80 4.45
CA TYR A 168 0.63 -4.08 5.21
C TYR A 168 1.99 -4.14 4.52
N GLY A 169 2.59 -2.99 4.26
CA GLY A 169 3.94 -2.85 3.70
C GLY A 169 5.01 -3.46 4.60
N SER A 170 4.72 -3.58 5.89
CA SER A 170 5.60 -4.28 6.83
C SER A 170 5.84 -5.75 6.46
N LEU A 171 4.94 -6.41 5.71
CA LEU A 171 5.18 -7.77 5.18
C LEU A 171 6.32 -7.82 4.17
N VAL A 172 6.59 -6.70 3.51
CA VAL A 172 7.62 -6.53 2.49
C VAL A 172 8.91 -5.98 3.10
N LEU A 173 8.79 -4.94 3.92
CA LEU A 173 9.95 -4.20 4.45
C LEU A 173 10.63 -4.92 5.61
N MET A 174 9.88 -5.60 6.48
CA MET A 174 10.41 -6.15 7.71
C MET A 174 11.56 -7.15 7.51
N PRO A 175 11.47 -8.15 6.61
CA PRO A 175 12.57 -9.10 6.40
C PRO A 175 13.88 -8.44 5.99
N GLU A 176 13.79 -7.38 5.18
CA GLU A 176 14.99 -6.66 4.72
C GLU A 176 15.54 -5.73 5.81
N LEU A 177 14.69 -5.16 6.65
CA LEU A 177 15.11 -4.36 7.80
C LEU A 177 15.77 -5.24 8.87
N GLU A 178 15.19 -6.40 9.19
CA GLU A 178 15.80 -7.38 10.10
C GLU A 178 17.19 -7.78 9.62
N LYS A 179 17.34 -8.14 8.35
CA LYS A 179 18.64 -8.47 7.75
C LYS A 179 19.61 -7.28 7.80
N HIS A 180 19.14 -6.08 7.54
CA HIS A 180 19.96 -4.88 7.57
C HIS A 180 20.49 -4.59 8.97
N PHE A 181 19.66 -4.62 9.98
CA PHE A 181 20.04 -4.32 11.37
C PHE A 181 20.86 -5.43 12.01
N ASN A 182 20.60 -6.71 11.72
CA ASN A 182 21.42 -7.83 12.17
C ASN A 182 22.88 -7.75 11.66
N ASN A 183 23.09 -7.07 10.52
CA ASN A 183 24.43 -6.84 9.98
C ASN A 183 25.11 -5.59 10.56
N LEU A 184 24.37 -4.67 11.21
CA LEU A 184 24.92 -3.43 11.76
C LEU A 184 25.37 -3.54 13.21
N SER A 185 24.66 -4.29 14.01
CA SER A 185 24.95 -4.39 15.44
C SER A 185 24.40 -5.69 16.04
N SER A 186 25.20 -6.31 16.92
CA SER A 186 24.76 -7.43 17.77
C SER A 186 24.19 -6.94 19.10
N ASP A 187 24.19 -5.62 19.36
CA ASP A 187 23.89 -5.02 20.66
C ASP A 187 22.59 -4.20 20.62
N ASP A 188 22.03 -3.92 21.82
CA ASP A 188 20.79 -3.18 22.08
C ASP A 188 20.79 -1.70 21.61
N ASN A 189 21.70 -1.31 20.73
CA ASN A 189 21.89 0.07 20.25
C ASN A 189 21.00 0.41 19.05
N LEU A 190 19.79 -0.15 19.03
CA LEU A 190 18.82 0.08 17.95
C LEU A 190 17.59 0.80 18.48
N THR A 191 17.08 1.79 17.73
CA THR A 191 15.86 2.50 18.12
C THR A 191 15.06 2.95 16.89
N VAL A 192 13.73 2.92 17.01
CA VAL A 192 12.84 3.49 16.01
C VAL A 192 12.54 4.93 16.39
N LEU A 193 12.82 5.88 15.51
CA LEU A 193 12.43 7.28 15.67
C LEU A 193 11.14 7.55 14.91
N ILE A 194 10.11 7.90 15.64
CA ILE A 194 8.80 8.28 15.12
C ILE A 194 8.86 9.77 14.77
N PRO A 195 8.74 10.15 13.48
CA PRO A 195 8.99 11.51 13.03
C PRO A 195 7.88 12.50 13.40
N ASP A 196 6.66 11.98 13.65
CA ASP A 196 5.50 12.74 14.12
C ASP A 196 4.45 11.83 14.76
N MET A 197 3.44 12.44 15.39
CA MET A 197 2.35 11.70 16.07
C MET A 197 1.50 10.87 15.13
N GLY A 198 1.39 11.24 13.84
CA GLY A 198 0.63 10.50 12.83
C GLY A 198 1.17 9.09 12.61
N SER A 199 2.49 8.97 12.57
CA SER A 199 3.20 7.70 12.36
C SER A 199 3.40 6.87 13.65
N SER A 200 2.84 7.30 14.81
CA SER A 200 3.15 6.68 16.10
C SER A 200 2.75 5.19 16.20
N LYS A 201 1.59 4.81 15.69
CA LYS A 201 1.14 3.41 15.68
C LYS A 201 2.04 2.54 14.79
N LEU A 202 2.40 3.07 13.63
CA LEU A 202 3.29 2.39 12.67
C LEU A 202 4.67 2.19 13.30
N GLY A 203 5.29 3.26 13.80
CA GLY A 203 6.61 3.20 14.44
C GLY A 203 6.67 2.24 15.63
N GLN A 204 5.68 2.27 16.53
CA GLN A 204 5.60 1.34 17.66
C GLN A 204 5.44 -0.12 17.20
N SER A 205 4.69 -0.38 16.12
CA SER A 205 4.57 -1.72 15.56
C SER A 205 5.92 -2.25 15.07
N TYR A 206 6.68 -1.42 14.35
CA TYR A 206 8.03 -1.78 13.90
C TYR A 206 8.99 -1.98 15.07
N ALA A 207 9.00 -1.07 16.05
CA ALA A 207 9.85 -1.18 17.23
C ALA A 207 9.63 -2.51 17.97
N ARG A 208 8.36 -2.87 18.22
CA ARG A 208 8.00 -4.13 18.88
C ARG A 208 8.50 -5.35 18.12
N ARG A 209 8.33 -5.37 16.80
CA ARG A 209 8.68 -6.52 15.96
C ARG A 209 10.19 -6.69 15.79
N LEU A 210 10.91 -5.58 15.70
CA LEU A 210 12.37 -5.58 15.60
C LEU A 210 13.07 -5.71 16.96
N GLY A 211 12.33 -5.75 18.08
CA GLY A 211 12.91 -5.77 19.41
C GLY A 211 13.64 -4.48 19.78
N MET A 212 13.27 -3.35 19.14
CA MET A 212 13.94 -2.05 19.33
C MET A 212 13.23 -1.17 20.34
N SER A 213 13.98 -0.29 21.02
CA SER A 213 13.39 0.85 21.71
C SER A 213 12.75 1.83 20.69
N PHE A 214 11.95 2.78 21.15
CA PHE A 214 11.45 3.85 20.29
C PHE A 214 11.64 5.22 20.93
N ALA A 215 11.76 6.23 20.10
CA ALA A 215 11.76 7.63 20.41
C ALA A 215 10.76 8.38 19.53
N LEU A 216 10.29 9.53 19.98
CA LEU A 216 9.30 10.36 19.28
C LEU A 216 9.81 11.79 19.14
N VAL A 217 9.69 12.36 17.95
CA VAL A 217 9.88 13.79 17.72
C VAL A 217 8.61 14.54 18.13
N ASP A 218 8.68 15.29 19.24
CA ASP A 218 7.60 16.15 19.71
C ASP A 218 7.81 17.58 19.14
N LYS A 219 6.95 17.96 18.20
CA LYS A 219 6.94 19.31 17.60
C LYS A 219 5.94 20.17 18.33
N ARG A 220 6.39 21.05 19.18
CA ARG A 220 5.53 22.07 19.81
C ARG A 220 5.56 23.35 18.98
N ARG A 221 4.43 23.69 18.39
CA ARG A 221 4.24 25.01 17.78
C ARG A 221 4.27 26.04 18.88
N GLY A 222 5.31 26.88 18.90
CA GLY A 222 5.34 28.07 19.75
C GLY A 222 4.22 29.04 19.38
N ALA A 223 3.87 29.97 20.30
CA ALA A 223 2.97 31.07 19.99
C ALA A 223 3.56 31.90 18.82
N HIS A 224 2.69 32.65 18.12
CA HIS A 224 3.07 33.48 16.96
C HIS A 224 4.46 34.12 17.13
N ASN A 225 5.39 33.91 16.18
CA ASN A 225 6.76 34.40 16.14
C ASN A 225 7.83 33.73 17.05
N GLN A 226 7.59 32.52 17.57
CA GLN A 226 8.66 31.75 18.22
C GLN A 226 9.07 30.55 17.33
N SER A 227 10.41 30.30 17.28
CA SER A 227 10.96 29.13 16.59
C SER A 227 10.31 27.84 17.11
N GLU A 228 10.00 26.90 16.20
CA GLU A 228 9.50 25.56 16.57
C GLU A 228 10.50 24.90 17.55
N VAL A 229 10.03 24.64 18.76
CA VAL A 229 10.81 23.84 19.71
C VAL A 229 10.62 22.37 19.35
N VAL A 230 11.66 21.75 18.82
CA VAL A 230 11.69 20.33 18.54
C VAL A 230 12.31 19.63 19.74
N SER A 231 11.52 18.85 20.47
CA SER A 231 12.00 17.99 21.54
C SER A 231 11.91 16.51 21.11
N VAL A 232 12.78 15.66 21.68
CA VAL A 232 12.75 14.23 21.47
C VAL A 232 12.42 13.56 22.79
N VAL A 233 11.42 12.72 22.79
CA VAL A 233 11.10 11.82 23.92
C VAL A 233 11.72 10.47 23.60
N GLY A 234 12.67 10.04 24.43
CA GLY A 234 13.47 8.83 24.24
C GLY A 234 14.95 9.15 24.04
N ASP A 235 15.77 8.10 23.91
CA ASP A 235 17.22 8.22 23.80
C ASP A 235 17.70 7.80 22.40
N LEU A 236 18.53 8.66 21.77
CA LEU A 236 19.12 8.46 20.45
C LEU A 236 20.66 8.39 20.50
N LYS A 237 21.26 8.71 21.67
CA LYS A 237 22.72 8.80 21.78
C LYS A 237 23.37 7.42 21.59
N ASN A 238 24.36 7.37 20.71
CA ASN A 238 25.07 6.15 20.36
C ASN A 238 24.19 5.02 19.82
N LYS A 239 23.07 5.36 19.15
CA LYS A 239 22.15 4.40 18.56
C LYS A 239 22.12 4.45 17.05
N HIS A 240 21.85 3.31 16.42
CA HIS A 240 21.41 3.23 15.03
C HIS A 240 19.90 3.43 15.00
N VAL A 241 19.46 4.43 14.24
CA VAL A 241 18.08 4.92 14.23
C VAL A 241 17.36 4.45 12.98
N LEU A 242 16.17 3.86 13.14
CA LEU A 242 15.21 3.63 12.05
C LEU A 242 14.13 4.70 12.09
N ILE A 243 14.01 5.49 11.03
CA ILE A 243 12.84 6.37 10.80
C ILE A 243 11.89 5.63 9.88
N ILE A 244 10.62 5.49 10.29
CA ILE A 244 9.59 4.79 9.53
C ILE A 244 8.38 5.68 9.29
N ASP A 245 7.85 5.66 8.07
CA ASP A 245 6.62 6.34 7.68
C ASP A 245 5.82 5.50 6.66
N ASP A 246 4.57 5.85 6.39
CA ASP A 246 3.78 5.22 5.33
C ASP A 246 4.27 5.64 3.95
N MET A 247 4.70 6.89 3.80
CA MET A 247 5.19 7.42 2.53
C MET A 247 6.30 8.47 2.69
N ILE A 248 7.13 8.59 1.66
CA ILE A 248 8.09 9.68 1.49
C ILE A 248 7.67 10.51 0.29
N ASP A 249 7.16 11.71 0.53
CA ASP A 249 6.81 12.66 -0.53
C ASP A 249 7.96 13.64 -0.75
N THR A 250 7.95 14.82 -0.13
CA THR A 250 9.00 15.81 -0.25
C THR A 250 10.20 15.59 0.67
N ALA A 251 10.18 14.53 1.46
CA ALA A 251 11.15 14.14 2.47
C ALA A 251 11.41 15.18 3.59
N GLY A 252 10.57 16.21 3.73
CA GLY A 252 10.77 17.25 4.74
C GLY A 252 10.74 16.73 6.17
N THR A 253 9.69 15.96 6.52
CA THR A 253 9.53 15.36 7.86
C THR A 253 10.68 14.43 8.20
N ILE A 254 11.08 13.57 7.26
CA ILE A 254 12.16 12.58 7.44
C ILE A 254 13.51 13.27 7.57
N SER A 255 13.82 14.25 6.70
CA SER A 255 15.07 15.00 6.77
C SER A 255 15.21 15.75 8.10
N ASN A 256 14.13 16.37 8.58
CA ASN A 256 14.14 17.03 9.89
C ASN A 256 14.36 16.03 11.03
N ALA A 257 13.70 14.89 11.01
CA ALA A 257 13.89 13.84 12.01
C ALA A 257 15.33 13.28 11.99
N ALA A 258 15.92 13.12 10.79
CA ALA A 258 17.31 12.68 10.64
C ALA A 258 18.32 13.72 11.21
N LYS A 259 18.10 15.01 10.98
CA LYS A 259 18.92 16.09 11.58
C LYS A 259 18.84 16.06 13.10
N VAL A 260 17.64 15.96 13.64
CA VAL A 260 17.42 15.84 15.09
C VAL A 260 18.13 14.60 15.65
N ALA A 261 18.05 13.46 14.96
CA ALA A 261 18.77 12.25 15.37
C ALA A 261 20.30 12.50 15.42
N LYS A 262 20.85 13.16 14.40
CA LYS A 262 22.28 13.54 14.35
C LYS A 262 22.67 14.44 15.52
N GLU A 263 21.91 15.49 15.78
CA GLU A 263 22.13 16.43 16.88
C GLU A 263 22.08 15.76 18.27
N LYS A 264 21.24 14.71 18.40
CA LYS A 264 21.13 13.91 19.61
C LYS A 264 22.16 12.79 19.72
N GLY A 265 23.12 12.73 18.79
CA GLY A 265 24.25 11.79 18.84
C GLY A 265 23.94 10.38 18.31
N ALA A 266 23.01 10.24 17.41
CA ALA A 266 22.79 8.99 16.68
C ALA A 266 24.03 8.59 15.84
N LEU A 267 24.34 7.32 15.78
CA LEU A 267 25.45 6.77 15.00
C LEU A 267 25.15 6.74 13.51
N SER A 268 23.93 6.35 13.17
CA SER A 268 23.44 6.29 11.78
C SER A 268 21.92 6.39 11.73
N VAL A 269 21.39 6.77 10.57
CA VAL A 269 19.97 6.80 10.31
C VAL A 269 19.66 5.91 9.11
N THR A 270 18.73 4.97 9.29
CA THR A 270 18.07 4.21 8.23
C THR A 270 16.66 4.73 8.10
N VAL A 271 16.20 4.92 6.88
CA VAL A 271 14.83 5.37 6.58
C VAL A 271 14.08 4.23 5.92
N ALA A 272 12.82 4.02 6.30
CA ALA A 272 11.96 3.09 5.58
C ALA A 272 10.56 3.68 5.39
N ALA A 273 9.97 3.45 4.22
CA ALA A 273 8.59 3.80 3.94
C ALA A 273 8.00 2.84 2.91
N THR A 274 6.70 2.63 2.99
CA THR A 274 6.01 1.81 2.01
C THR A 274 6.01 2.49 0.64
N HIS A 275 5.62 3.77 0.58
CA HIS A 275 5.46 4.49 -0.68
C HIS A 275 6.54 5.54 -0.88
N GLY A 276 7.37 5.36 -1.90
CA GLY A 276 8.32 6.39 -2.34
C GLY A 276 7.68 7.28 -3.40
N ILE A 277 7.03 8.38 -3.02
CA ILE A 277 6.53 9.35 -3.99
C ILE A 277 7.71 10.18 -4.52
N LEU A 278 8.60 10.57 -3.62
CA LEU A 278 9.88 11.24 -3.90
C LEU A 278 9.75 12.47 -4.80
N SER A 279 8.75 13.31 -4.50
CA SER A 279 8.47 14.50 -5.28
C SER A 279 9.47 15.63 -5.01
N SER A 280 9.54 16.57 -5.94
CA SER A 280 10.39 17.78 -5.82
C SER A 280 11.86 17.41 -5.56
N ASN A 281 12.49 18.02 -4.57
CA ASN A 281 13.88 17.80 -4.16
C ASN A 281 14.04 16.75 -3.04
N ALA A 282 13.16 15.74 -2.98
CA ALA A 282 13.19 14.73 -1.92
C ALA A 282 14.53 13.99 -1.88
N LEU A 283 15.06 13.60 -3.04
CA LEU A 283 16.33 12.86 -3.14
C LEU A 283 17.51 13.70 -2.62
N ASP A 284 17.54 15.01 -2.88
CA ASP A 284 18.58 15.90 -2.37
C ASP A 284 18.54 15.96 -0.83
N LYS A 285 17.35 16.07 -0.25
CA LYS A 285 17.18 16.06 1.21
C LYS A 285 17.56 14.72 1.84
N LEU A 286 17.35 13.63 1.14
CA LEU A 286 17.70 12.28 1.57
C LEU A 286 19.18 11.96 1.35
N SER A 287 19.93 12.80 0.62
CA SER A 287 21.36 12.64 0.38
C SER A 287 22.23 12.96 1.59
N ASP A 288 21.68 13.55 2.66
CA ASP A 288 22.40 13.87 3.90
C ASP A 288 23.21 12.67 4.40
N ASP A 289 24.46 12.90 4.80
CA ASP A 289 25.42 11.86 5.17
C ASP A 289 24.99 11.03 6.39
N ILE A 290 24.15 11.58 7.29
CA ILE A 290 23.61 10.82 8.42
C ILE A 290 22.67 9.71 7.94
N ILE A 291 22.00 9.86 6.79
CA ILE A 291 21.11 8.85 6.22
C ILE A 291 21.97 7.85 5.43
N HIS A 292 22.12 6.63 5.98
CA HIS A 292 22.96 5.60 5.39
C HIS A 292 22.20 4.68 4.40
N SER A 293 20.94 4.41 4.67
CA SER A 293 20.12 3.53 3.84
C SER A 293 18.66 3.99 3.83
N ILE A 294 18.02 3.82 2.69
CA ILE A 294 16.60 4.12 2.48
C ILE A 294 15.93 2.90 1.88
N PHE A 295 14.91 2.39 2.53
CA PHE A 295 14.12 1.24 2.07
C PHE A 295 12.73 1.71 1.69
N ILE A 296 12.31 1.44 0.46
CA ILE A 296 10.95 1.67 -0.03
C ILE A 296 10.46 0.45 -0.79
N THR A 297 9.17 0.36 -1.01
CA THR A 297 8.62 -0.66 -1.90
C THR A 297 8.48 -0.14 -3.33
N ASP A 298 8.25 -1.05 -4.27
CA ASP A 298 7.98 -0.74 -5.67
C ASP A 298 6.49 -0.47 -5.97
N THR A 299 5.71 -0.02 -4.98
CA THR A 299 4.30 0.35 -5.14
C THR A 299 4.08 1.51 -6.12
N ILE A 300 5.07 2.34 -6.31
CA ILE A 300 5.18 3.39 -7.33
C ILE A 300 6.39 3.05 -8.20
N ASP A 301 6.32 3.33 -9.49
CA ASP A 301 7.45 3.08 -10.39
C ASP A 301 8.67 3.93 -10.04
N MET A 302 9.78 3.27 -9.77
CA MET A 302 11.08 3.86 -9.40
C MET A 302 12.08 3.82 -10.55
N SER A 303 11.70 3.39 -11.74
CA SER A 303 12.61 3.20 -12.88
C SER A 303 13.33 4.47 -13.33
N HIS A 304 12.76 5.63 -13.01
CA HIS A 304 13.33 6.95 -13.31
C HIS A 304 14.40 7.40 -12.31
N ILE A 305 14.58 6.68 -11.19
CA ILE A 305 15.53 7.05 -10.13
C ILE A 305 16.84 6.27 -10.32
N ASN A 306 17.80 6.87 -10.99
CA ASN A 306 19.03 6.18 -11.40
C ASN A 306 20.26 6.43 -10.52
N ASN A 307 20.26 7.42 -9.61
CA ASN A 307 21.50 7.91 -8.97
C ASN A 307 21.51 7.93 -7.43
N CYS A 308 20.59 7.23 -6.75
CA CYS A 308 20.62 7.20 -5.29
C CYS A 308 21.11 5.84 -4.76
N LYS A 309 22.43 5.72 -4.52
CA LYS A 309 23.06 4.47 -4.01
C LYS A 309 22.51 4.02 -2.65
N LYS A 310 21.96 4.95 -1.87
CA LYS A 310 21.37 4.67 -0.55
C LYS A 310 19.97 4.08 -0.65
N LEU A 311 19.29 4.26 -1.79
CA LEU A 311 17.90 3.82 -2.02
C LEU A 311 17.87 2.35 -2.42
N LYS A 312 17.12 1.57 -1.66
CA LYS A 312 16.84 0.15 -1.90
C LYS A 312 15.35 -0.02 -2.11
N THR A 313 14.98 -0.44 -3.31
CA THR A 313 13.57 -0.72 -3.65
C THR A 313 13.29 -2.20 -3.47
N ILE A 314 12.34 -2.52 -2.60
CA ILE A 314 11.93 -3.88 -2.27
C ILE A 314 10.63 -4.21 -3.01
N SER A 315 10.62 -5.35 -3.70
CA SER A 315 9.46 -5.70 -4.51
C SER A 315 8.28 -6.19 -3.66
N SER A 316 7.14 -5.56 -3.87
CA SER A 316 5.84 -5.94 -3.29
C SER A 316 5.10 -7.02 -4.10
N ALA A 317 5.68 -7.45 -5.24
CA ALA A 317 5.03 -8.37 -6.17
C ALA A 317 4.57 -9.68 -5.52
N LYS A 318 5.41 -10.28 -4.67
CA LYS A 318 5.10 -11.56 -4.02
C LYS A 318 3.84 -11.50 -3.17
N ILE A 319 3.70 -10.44 -2.38
CA ILE A 319 2.53 -10.31 -1.48
C ILE A 319 1.25 -10.00 -2.26
N PHE A 320 1.33 -9.19 -3.31
CA PHE A 320 0.18 -8.95 -4.18
C PHE A 320 -0.23 -10.20 -4.95
N ALA A 321 0.73 -10.97 -5.48
CA ALA A 321 0.46 -12.24 -6.17
C ALA A 321 -0.23 -13.25 -5.24
N GLU A 322 0.26 -13.40 -4.00
CA GLU A 322 -0.36 -14.26 -3.00
C GLU A 322 -1.78 -13.77 -2.65
N THR A 323 -1.98 -12.46 -2.52
CA THR A 323 -3.29 -11.86 -2.28
C THR A 323 -4.26 -12.17 -3.43
N ILE A 324 -3.83 -12.00 -4.68
CA ILE A 324 -4.63 -12.31 -5.87
C ILE A 324 -5.00 -13.80 -5.89
N ASN A 325 -4.04 -14.68 -5.62
CA ASN A 325 -4.27 -16.11 -5.60
C ASN A 325 -5.33 -16.50 -4.56
N ARG A 326 -5.25 -15.94 -3.34
CA ARG A 326 -6.23 -16.16 -2.28
C ARG A 326 -7.62 -15.62 -2.62
N ILE A 327 -7.71 -14.43 -3.19
CA ILE A 327 -8.99 -13.86 -3.66
C ILE A 327 -9.61 -14.76 -4.73
N HIS A 328 -8.80 -15.24 -5.67
CA HIS A 328 -9.26 -16.08 -6.77
C HIS A 328 -9.75 -17.44 -6.27
N SER A 329 -9.02 -18.08 -5.35
CA SER A 329 -9.38 -19.37 -4.77
C SER A 329 -10.45 -19.28 -3.67
N GLY A 330 -10.87 -18.06 -3.28
CA GLY A 330 -11.84 -17.86 -2.19
C GLY A 330 -11.24 -18.09 -0.81
N GLU A 331 -9.91 -18.03 -0.68
CA GLU A 331 -9.20 -18.13 0.59
C GLU A 331 -9.15 -16.81 1.35
N SER A 332 -8.90 -16.90 2.65
CA SER A 332 -8.80 -15.70 3.51
C SER A 332 -7.51 -14.93 3.27
N VAL A 333 -7.63 -13.66 2.86
CA VAL A 333 -6.52 -12.70 2.76
C VAL A 333 -5.94 -12.38 4.14
N SER A 334 -6.75 -12.37 5.21
CA SER A 334 -6.28 -12.05 6.57
C SER A 334 -5.27 -13.05 7.12
N GLN A 335 -5.16 -14.25 6.57
CA GLN A 335 -4.12 -15.21 6.95
C GLN A 335 -2.69 -14.70 6.63
N LEU A 336 -2.56 -13.79 5.65
CA LEU A 336 -1.28 -13.14 5.33
C LEU A 336 -0.77 -12.31 6.51
N PHE A 337 -1.67 -11.81 7.34
CA PHE A 337 -1.35 -10.91 8.46
C PHE A 337 -0.98 -11.66 9.75
N ARG A 338 -1.31 -12.95 9.89
CA ARG A 338 -1.02 -13.74 11.11
C ARG A 338 0.47 -13.87 11.43
N LYS A 339 1.35 -13.65 10.45
CA LYS A 339 2.80 -13.59 10.64
C LYS A 339 3.27 -12.21 11.10
N VAL A 340 2.36 -11.25 11.25
CA VAL A 340 2.63 -9.83 11.47
C VAL A 340 2.11 -9.37 12.84
N THR A 341 1.20 -10.12 13.43
CA THR A 341 0.68 -9.94 14.79
C THR A 341 1.39 -10.87 15.76
#